data_94677065b2d7d0cd40e53cb9c19bf011
#
_entry.id   94677065b2d7d0cd40e53cb9c19bf011
#
_cell.length_a   1.000
_cell.length_b   1.000
_cell.length_c   1.000
_cell.angle_alpha   90.00
_cell.angle_beta   90.00
_cell.angle_gamma   90.00
#
_symmetry.space_group_name_H-M   'P 1'
#
loop_
_entity.id
_entity.type
_entity.pdbx_description
1 polymer ?
#
loop_
_entity_poly.entity_id
_entity_poly.type
_entity_poly.pdbx_seq_one_letter_code
_entity_poly.pdbx_strand_id
1 'polypeptide(L)'
;MSSYSAYSGSGIDQIDPFDAGDSNLWRKAEYLGRYLFAADFLRPYKPDLVADISCGLGYGALELCSAAGRVIGVDADRALMESARQRFKMPNLHFLNKDLNAGELSRDIAVASVSAVVSFETLEHLLDPARAAAQFSEILQPGGFFICSVPNVLSESGDSSGLPRNRSHKQWFNFASLSRLVQQNGMQVIYRLGQSWSRALFRREQQLSNARRISRKLCDEPVMHSGENMRWLSYVAAYPTVEDVDGSYSIIIVARKNDI
;
A
#
# COMPACT_ATOMS: atom_id res chain seq x y z
N MET A 1 13.61 5.53 -23.43
CA MET A 1 13.61 6.44 -22.28
C MET A 1 12.25 7.11 -22.25
N SER A 2 11.32 6.56 -21.49
CA SER A 2 9.95 7.07 -21.39
C SER A 2 9.93 8.14 -20.30
N SER A 3 9.43 9.31 -20.66
CA SER A 3 9.26 10.47 -19.79
C SER A 3 8.27 10.14 -18.66
N TYR A 4 8.77 10.04 -17.44
CA TYR A 4 7.93 10.06 -16.26
C TYR A 4 7.24 11.42 -16.18
N SER A 5 5.93 11.43 -16.33
CA SER A 5 5.11 12.59 -15.99
C SER A 5 5.15 12.77 -14.48
N ALA A 6 5.95 13.73 -14.03
CA ALA A 6 6.03 14.12 -12.63
C ALA A 6 4.76 14.90 -12.27
N TYR A 7 3.93 14.33 -11.40
CA TYR A 7 3.00 15.14 -10.61
C TYR A 7 3.83 15.88 -9.57
N SER A 8 4.06 17.17 -9.82
CA SER A 8 4.86 18.05 -8.96
C SER A 8 4.02 18.56 -7.78
N GLY A 9 4.09 17.89 -6.65
CA GLY A 9 3.51 18.38 -5.40
C GLY A 9 4.26 17.91 -4.16
N SER A 10 4.47 16.61 -4.00
CA SER A 10 5.06 16.00 -2.80
C SER A 10 6.32 15.17 -3.05
N GLY A 11 6.73 14.97 -4.30
CA GLY A 11 7.85 14.07 -4.63
C GLY A 11 7.55 12.57 -4.40
N ILE A 12 6.34 12.22 -3.99
CA ILE A 12 5.87 10.85 -3.79
C ILE A 12 5.09 10.43 -5.04
N ASP A 13 5.44 9.28 -5.60
CA ASP A 13 4.75 8.72 -6.76
C ASP A 13 3.30 8.34 -6.42
N GLN A 14 2.35 9.10 -6.93
CA GLN A 14 0.93 8.81 -6.81
C GLN A 14 0.48 7.99 -8.03
N ILE A 15 0.07 6.75 -7.82
CA ILE A 15 -0.44 5.87 -8.87
C ILE A 15 -1.92 5.63 -8.65
N ASP A 16 -2.72 5.99 -9.65
CA ASP A 16 -4.12 5.58 -9.73
C ASP A 16 -4.23 4.32 -10.60
N PRO A 17 -4.57 3.16 -10.02
CA PRO A 17 -4.72 1.92 -10.79
C PRO A 17 -5.78 2.03 -11.90
N PHE A 18 -6.71 2.96 -11.76
CA PHE A 18 -7.85 3.13 -12.69
C PHE A 18 -7.67 4.29 -13.68
N ASP A 19 -6.53 4.98 -13.64
CA ASP A 19 -6.21 6.00 -14.65
C ASP A 19 -5.75 5.34 -15.95
N ALA A 20 -6.58 5.41 -17.00
CA ALA A 20 -6.24 4.87 -18.32
C ALA A 20 -5.08 5.62 -19.01
N GLY A 21 -4.78 6.84 -18.57
CA GLY A 21 -3.67 7.66 -19.13
C GLY A 21 -2.29 7.19 -18.66
N ASP A 22 -2.19 6.48 -17.54
CA ASP A 22 -0.94 5.90 -17.06
C ASP A 22 -0.73 4.51 -17.67
N SER A 23 0.32 4.36 -18.47
CA SER A 23 0.67 3.10 -19.13
C SER A 23 1.39 2.07 -18.23
N ASN A 24 1.66 2.40 -16.98
CA ASN A 24 2.41 1.51 -16.09
C ASN A 24 1.54 0.42 -15.47
N LEU A 25 1.04 -0.47 -16.32
CA LEU A 25 0.09 -1.52 -15.98
C LEU A 25 0.52 -2.37 -14.78
N TRP A 26 1.80 -2.78 -14.75
CA TRP A 26 2.33 -3.68 -13.72
C TRP A 26 2.38 -3.03 -12.35
N ARG A 27 2.74 -1.75 -12.32
CA ARG A 27 2.78 -0.98 -11.10
C ARG A 27 1.40 -0.70 -10.53
N LYS A 28 0.43 -0.41 -11.41
CA LYS A 28 -0.98 -0.31 -11.05
C LYS A 28 -1.51 -1.59 -10.42
N ALA A 29 -1.18 -2.74 -11.03
CA ALA A 29 -1.57 -4.05 -10.51
C ALA A 29 -0.97 -4.32 -9.12
N GLU A 30 0.29 -3.92 -8.90
CA GLU A 30 0.96 -4.05 -7.62
C GLU A 30 0.29 -3.20 -6.53
N TYR A 31 0.02 -1.93 -6.82
CA TYR A 31 -0.64 -1.03 -5.87
C TYR A 31 -2.04 -1.50 -5.51
N LEU A 32 -2.84 -1.90 -6.50
CA LEU A 32 -4.19 -2.43 -6.24
C LEU A 32 -4.15 -3.78 -5.54
N GLY A 33 -3.20 -4.65 -5.89
CA GLY A 33 -3.06 -6.00 -5.33
C GLY A 33 -2.90 -6.01 -3.81
N ARG A 34 -2.19 -5.03 -3.23
CA ARG A 34 -2.06 -4.86 -1.78
C ARG A 34 -3.39 -4.60 -1.10
N TYR A 35 -4.20 -3.71 -1.67
CA TYR A 35 -5.52 -3.38 -1.12
C TYR A 35 -6.53 -4.51 -1.28
N LEU A 36 -6.50 -5.23 -2.41
CA LEU A 36 -7.32 -6.43 -2.59
C LEU A 36 -6.97 -7.49 -1.54
N PHE A 37 -5.67 -7.71 -1.30
CA PHE A 37 -5.23 -8.61 -0.23
C PHE A 37 -5.75 -8.16 1.15
N ALA A 38 -5.59 -6.88 1.49
CA ALA A 38 -6.03 -6.37 2.80
C ALA A 38 -7.55 -6.52 2.97
N ALA A 39 -8.33 -6.22 1.93
CA ALA A 39 -9.79 -6.39 1.96
C ALA A 39 -10.19 -7.87 2.11
N ASP A 40 -9.55 -8.77 1.36
CA ASP A 40 -9.83 -10.21 1.43
C ASP A 40 -9.43 -10.80 2.79
N PHE A 41 -8.27 -10.39 3.31
CA PHE A 41 -7.82 -10.80 4.65
C PHE A 41 -8.78 -10.35 5.75
N LEU A 42 -9.25 -9.12 5.67
CA LEU A 42 -10.12 -8.53 6.71
C LEU A 42 -11.58 -9.02 6.63
N ARG A 43 -12.07 -9.39 5.45
CA ARG A 43 -13.48 -9.72 5.22
C ARG A 43 -14.06 -10.79 6.17
N PRO A 44 -13.37 -11.90 6.51
CA PRO A 44 -13.88 -12.89 7.47
C PRO A 44 -14.05 -12.35 8.89
N TYR A 45 -13.26 -11.34 9.26
CA TYR A 45 -13.28 -10.73 10.59
C TYR A 45 -14.35 -9.65 10.75
N LYS A 46 -14.89 -9.12 9.63
CA LYS A 46 -15.94 -8.09 9.61
C LYS A 46 -15.59 -6.90 10.52
N PRO A 47 -14.46 -6.23 10.33
CA PRO A 47 -14.03 -5.14 11.19
C PRO A 47 -15.04 -4.00 11.20
N ASP A 48 -15.35 -3.46 12.36
CA ASP A 48 -16.27 -2.31 12.48
C ASP A 48 -15.67 -1.05 11.88
N LEU A 49 -14.39 -0.79 12.16
CA LEU A 49 -13.67 0.38 11.69
C LEU A 49 -12.28 0.00 11.18
N VAL A 50 -11.97 0.40 9.95
CA VAL A 50 -10.63 0.30 9.35
C VAL A 50 -10.09 1.70 9.09
N ALA A 51 -8.85 1.95 9.48
CA ALA A 51 -8.12 3.16 9.13
C ALA A 51 -7.08 2.85 8.05
N ASP A 52 -7.20 3.50 6.89
CA ASP A 52 -6.23 3.47 5.80
C ASP A 52 -5.32 4.70 5.92
N ILE A 53 -4.12 4.49 6.44
CA ILE A 53 -3.19 5.56 6.81
C ILE A 53 -2.19 5.81 5.68
N SER A 54 -2.09 7.07 5.26
CA SER A 54 -1.43 7.53 4.02
C SER A 54 -2.14 6.97 2.78
N CYS A 55 -3.45 7.16 2.74
CA CYS A 55 -4.34 6.59 1.72
C CYS A 55 -4.18 7.21 0.32
N GLY A 56 -3.38 8.27 0.18
CA GLY A 56 -3.11 8.95 -1.09
C GLY A 56 -4.38 9.35 -1.82
N LEU A 57 -4.54 8.82 -3.04
CA LEU A 57 -5.70 9.10 -3.92
C LEU A 57 -7.04 8.51 -3.42
N GLY A 58 -7.03 7.70 -2.35
CA GLY A 58 -8.23 7.17 -1.68
C GLY A 58 -8.86 5.95 -2.33
N TYR A 59 -8.34 5.44 -3.47
CA TYR A 59 -8.90 4.23 -4.11
C TYR A 59 -8.75 2.99 -3.20
N GLY A 60 -7.67 2.92 -2.43
CA GLY A 60 -7.44 1.83 -1.49
C GLY A 60 -8.45 1.81 -0.35
N ALA A 61 -8.73 2.98 0.23
CA ALA A 61 -9.80 3.12 1.22
C ALA A 61 -11.17 2.69 0.65
N LEU A 62 -11.44 2.97 -0.62
CA LEU A 62 -12.64 2.49 -1.31
C LEU A 62 -12.68 0.94 -1.38
N GLU A 63 -11.57 0.28 -1.71
CA GLU A 63 -11.51 -1.20 -1.75
C GLU A 63 -11.82 -1.80 -0.37
N LEU A 64 -11.30 -1.22 0.70
CA LEU A 64 -11.52 -1.67 2.08
C LEU A 64 -12.98 -1.55 2.52
N CYS A 65 -13.79 -0.66 1.91
CA CYS A 65 -15.22 -0.53 2.21
C CYS A 65 -16.01 -1.83 2.00
N SER A 66 -15.54 -2.72 1.13
CA SER A 66 -16.16 -4.02 0.87
C SER A 66 -15.98 -5.02 2.02
N ALA A 67 -15.04 -4.78 2.92
CA ALA A 67 -14.67 -5.66 4.02
C ALA A 67 -15.00 -5.12 5.40
N ALA A 68 -15.30 -3.82 5.53
CA ALA A 68 -15.45 -3.12 6.80
C ALA A 68 -16.79 -2.41 6.96
N GLY A 69 -17.26 -2.29 8.20
CA GLY A 69 -18.44 -1.49 8.52
C GLY A 69 -18.23 0.00 8.24
N ARG A 70 -17.05 0.53 8.56
CA ARG A 70 -16.62 1.91 8.27
C ARG A 70 -15.14 1.93 7.89
N VAL A 71 -14.77 2.90 7.03
CA VAL A 71 -13.39 3.15 6.63
C VAL A 71 -13.08 4.64 6.79
N ILE A 72 -11.91 4.94 7.35
CA ILE A 72 -11.34 6.29 7.41
C ILE A 72 -10.04 6.28 6.61
N GLY A 73 -10.00 6.96 5.47
CA GLY A 73 -8.76 7.25 4.75
C GLY A 73 -8.09 8.49 5.34
N VAL A 74 -6.81 8.40 5.64
CA VAL A 74 -6.03 9.46 6.27
C VAL A 74 -4.83 9.80 5.39
N ASP A 75 -4.63 11.08 5.07
CA ASP A 75 -3.44 11.54 4.35
C ASP A 75 -3.08 12.97 4.74
N ALA A 76 -1.79 13.30 4.62
CA ALA A 76 -1.27 14.64 4.91
C ALA A 76 -1.61 15.66 3.80
N ASP A 77 -1.82 15.21 2.57
CA ASP A 77 -2.12 16.07 1.44
C ASP A 77 -3.60 16.48 1.43
N ARG A 78 -3.84 17.73 1.75
CA ARG A 78 -5.18 18.30 1.81
C ARG A 78 -5.89 18.25 0.45
N ALA A 79 -5.18 18.51 -0.65
CA ALA A 79 -5.78 18.52 -1.98
C ALA A 79 -6.19 17.12 -2.41
N LEU A 80 -5.38 16.09 -2.09
CA LEU A 80 -5.77 14.70 -2.29
C LEU A 80 -7.03 14.34 -1.49
N MET A 81 -7.11 14.73 -0.23
CA MET A 81 -8.28 14.45 0.61
C MET A 81 -9.54 15.15 0.14
N GLU A 82 -9.43 16.37 -0.37
CA GLU A 82 -10.56 17.08 -0.99
C GLU A 82 -11.01 16.38 -2.29
N SER A 83 -10.07 15.98 -3.14
CA SER A 83 -10.34 15.22 -4.35
C SER A 83 -10.97 13.85 -4.05
N ALA A 84 -10.44 13.10 -3.09
CA ALA A 84 -10.95 11.79 -2.68
C ALA A 84 -12.41 11.88 -2.18
N ARG A 85 -12.74 12.90 -1.36
CA ARG A 85 -14.12 13.16 -0.91
C ARG A 85 -15.08 13.45 -2.05
N GLN A 86 -14.63 14.11 -3.10
CA GLN A 86 -15.45 14.40 -4.28
C GLN A 86 -15.64 13.16 -5.15
N ARG A 87 -14.59 12.35 -5.30
CA ARG A 87 -14.56 11.17 -6.16
C ARG A 87 -15.31 9.98 -5.57
N PHE A 88 -15.14 9.70 -4.28
CA PHE A 88 -15.64 8.51 -3.62
C PHE A 88 -16.73 8.83 -2.59
N LYS A 89 -17.98 8.66 -3.00
CA LYS A 89 -19.17 8.97 -2.19
C LYS A 89 -19.81 7.68 -1.67
N MET A 90 -19.13 6.99 -0.76
CA MET A 90 -19.66 5.80 -0.09
C MET A 90 -20.16 6.17 1.31
N PRO A 91 -21.32 5.65 1.77
CA PRO A 91 -21.88 6.00 3.07
C PRO A 91 -20.99 5.58 4.26
N ASN A 92 -20.14 4.57 4.07
CA ASN A 92 -19.23 4.04 5.07
C ASN A 92 -17.76 4.49 4.89
N LEU A 93 -17.48 5.48 4.00
CA LEU A 93 -16.12 5.99 3.73
C LEU A 93 -16.01 7.46 4.12
N HIS A 94 -15.01 7.75 4.95
CA HIS A 94 -14.65 9.10 5.36
C HIS A 94 -13.18 9.38 5.07
N PHE A 95 -12.84 10.66 4.83
CA PHE A 95 -11.46 11.07 4.61
C PHE A 95 -11.07 12.15 5.63
N LEU A 96 -9.91 11.97 6.25
CA LEU A 96 -9.33 12.86 7.26
C LEU A 96 -8.00 13.40 6.73
N ASN A 97 -7.82 14.72 6.75
CA ASN A 97 -6.53 15.32 6.46
C ASN A 97 -5.69 15.39 7.73
N LYS A 98 -4.60 14.64 7.79
CA LYS A 98 -3.72 14.57 8.96
C LYS A 98 -2.29 14.22 8.57
N ASP A 99 -1.34 15.00 9.04
CA ASP A 99 0.10 14.74 8.91
C ASP A 99 0.61 13.96 10.13
N LEU A 100 1.13 12.75 9.89
CA LEU A 100 1.71 11.87 10.92
C LEU A 100 2.96 12.47 11.59
N ASN A 101 3.70 13.33 10.88
CA ASN A 101 4.88 13.99 11.44
C ASN A 101 4.51 15.17 12.36
N ALA A 102 3.34 15.78 12.14
CA ALA A 102 2.95 17.03 12.81
C ALA A 102 1.99 16.83 13.98
N GLY A 103 1.29 15.71 14.09
CA GLY A 103 0.26 15.55 15.12
C GLY A 103 -0.01 14.10 15.52
N GLU A 104 -0.80 13.93 16.59
CA GLU A 104 -1.22 12.64 17.09
C GLU A 104 -2.54 12.20 16.43
N LEU A 105 -2.62 10.94 15.98
CA LEU A 105 -3.85 10.37 15.41
C LEU A 105 -4.97 10.29 16.43
N SER A 106 -4.64 10.04 17.69
CA SER A 106 -5.59 9.90 18.80
C SER A 106 -6.40 11.17 19.10
N ARG A 107 -6.02 12.31 18.53
CA ARG A 107 -6.84 13.53 18.60
C ARG A 107 -8.07 13.50 17.71
N ASP A 108 -8.02 12.71 16.63
CA ASP A 108 -9.08 12.67 15.61
C ASP A 108 -9.72 11.27 15.53
N ILE A 109 -8.99 10.22 15.91
CA ILE A 109 -9.44 8.82 15.92
C ILE A 109 -9.28 8.31 17.36
N ALA A 110 -10.36 7.89 17.98
CA ALA A 110 -10.35 7.48 19.38
C ALA A 110 -9.37 6.32 19.66
N VAL A 111 -8.69 6.38 20.79
CA VAL A 111 -7.80 5.32 21.29
C VAL A 111 -8.54 3.99 21.36
N ALA A 112 -7.89 2.90 20.95
CA ALA A 112 -8.43 1.54 21.00
C ALA A 112 -9.80 1.36 20.30
N SER A 113 -10.07 2.14 19.24
CA SER A 113 -11.35 2.12 18.52
C SER A 113 -11.29 1.48 17.14
N VAL A 114 -10.09 1.28 16.58
CA VAL A 114 -9.89 0.81 15.21
C VAL A 114 -9.66 -0.70 15.20
N SER A 115 -10.45 -1.43 14.43
CA SER A 115 -10.32 -2.89 14.31
C SER A 115 -9.13 -3.29 13.44
N ALA A 116 -8.78 -2.45 12.45
CA ALA A 116 -7.59 -2.64 11.63
C ALA A 116 -7.01 -1.32 11.13
N VAL A 117 -5.69 -1.22 11.15
CA VAL A 117 -4.91 -0.17 10.47
C VAL A 117 -4.27 -0.79 9.24
N VAL A 118 -4.48 -0.18 8.08
CA VAL A 118 -3.79 -0.47 6.82
C VAL A 118 -2.89 0.70 6.49
N SER A 119 -1.63 0.46 6.14
CA SER A 119 -0.68 1.52 5.81
C SER A 119 0.38 0.99 4.83
N PHE A 120 0.22 1.32 3.55
CA PHE A 120 1.09 0.80 2.50
C PHE A 120 2.04 1.88 1.98
N GLU A 121 3.33 1.51 1.83
CA GLU A 121 4.39 2.37 1.32
C GLU A 121 4.37 3.75 2.03
N THR A 122 4.46 3.71 3.36
CA THR A 122 4.33 4.89 4.22
C THR A 122 5.53 5.09 5.13
N LEU A 123 5.94 4.03 5.85
CA LEU A 123 6.91 4.11 6.94
C LEU A 123 8.30 4.56 6.45
N GLU A 124 8.65 4.24 5.21
CA GLU A 124 9.90 4.65 4.57
C GLU A 124 9.99 6.17 4.31
N HIS A 125 8.85 6.84 4.24
CA HIS A 125 8.77 8.30 4.01
C HIS A 125 8.81 9.13 5.30
N LEU A 126 8.56 8.50 6.44
CA LEU A 126 8.42 9.20 7.72
C LEU A 126 9.78 9.54 8.34
N LEU A 127 9.87 10.68 9.00
CA LEU A 127 11.03 11.08 9.76
C LEU A 127 11.23 10.18 11.00
N ASP A 128 10.12 9.80 11.64
CA ASP A 128 10.09 8.92 12.80
C ASP A 128 9.03 7.81 12.62
N PRO A 129 9.39 6.69 11.97
CA PRO A 129 8.46 5.58 11.79
C PRO A 129 8.11 4.87 13.11
N ALA A 130 8.96 4.99 14.15
CA ALA A 130 8.65 4.40 15.46
C ALA A 130 7.51 5.15 16.15
N ARG A 131 7.50 6.46 16.09
CA ARG A 131 6.39 7.29 16.56
C ARG A 131 5.10 6.99 15.80
N ALA A 132 5.18 6.81 14.48
CA ALA A 132 4.01 6.46 13.69
C ALA A 132 3.46 5.08 14.06
N ALA A 133 4.32 4.07 14.21
CA ALA A 133 3.92 2.74 14.66
C ALA A 133 3.30 2.76 16.06
N ALA A 134 3.79 3.60 16.97
CA ALA A 134 3.18 3.82 18.29
C ALA A 134 1.76 4.39 18.17
N GLN A 135 1.56 5.40 17.32
CA GLN A 135 0.23 5.97 17.07
C GLN A 135 -0.73 4.95 16.44
N PHE A 136 -0.24 4.10 15.53
CA PHE A 136 -1.06 3.03 14.94
C PHE A 136 -1.49 2.03 16.02
N SER A 137 -0.55 1.63 16.88
CA SER A 137 -0.87 0.76 18.01
C SER A 137 -1.85 1.41 19.00
N GLU A 138 -1.71 2.73 19.27
CA GLU A 138 -2.58 3.47 20.18
C GLU A 138 -4.05 3.44 19.74
N ILE A 139 -4.32 3.71 18.45
CA ILE A 139 -5.69 3.73 17.94
C ILE A 139 -6.27 2.33 17.70
N LEU A 140 -5.44 1.29 17.51
CA LEU A 140 -5.89 -0.09 17.38
C LEU A 140 -6.50 -0.59 18.68
N GLN A 141 -7.63 -1.29 18.58
CA GLN A 141 -8.20 -2.05 19.70
C GLN A 141 -7.32 -3.25 20.03
N PRO A 142 -7.35 -3.78 21.28
CA PRO A 142 -6.72 -5.07 21.60
C PRO A 142 -7.15 -6.15 20.60
N GLY A 143 -6.21 -6.96 20.13
CA GLY A 143 -6.46 -7.97 19.12
C GLY A 143 -6.72 -7.44 17.69
N GLY A 144 -6.69 -6.12 17.48
CA GLY A 144 -6.84 -5.49 16.17
C GLY A 144 -5.65 -5.77 15.24
N PHE A 145 -5.85 -5.63 13.93
CA PHE A 145 -4.84 -5.93 12.91
C PHE A 145 -4.09 -4.69 12.44
N PHE A 146 -2.78 -4.86 12.22
CA PHE A 146 -1.96 -3.91 11.48
C PHE A 146 -1.44 -4.59 10.21
N ILE A 147 -1.78 -4.02 9.05
CA ILE A 147 -1.36 -4.51 7.73
C ILE A 147 -0.56 -3.40 7.08
N CYS A 148 0.72 -3.65 6.84
CA CYS A 148 1.58 -2.64 6.21
C CYS A 148 2.48 -3.23 5.15
N SER A 149 2.94 -2.36 4.23
CA SER A 149 4.03 -2.65 3.31
C SER A 149 5.09 -1.56 3.35
N VAL A 150 6.28 -1.96 3.00
CA VAL A 150 7.43 -1.08 2.72
C VAL A 150 8.25 -1.66 1.57
N PRO A 151 8.98 -0.84 0.80
CA PRO A 151 9.95 -1.34 -0.15
C PRO A 151 11.02 -2.19 0.55
N ASN A 152 11.42 -3.28 -0.11
CA ASN A 152 12.48 -4.13 0.40
C ASN A 152 13.83 -3.53 0.02
N VAL A 153 14.69 -3.26 1.00
CA VAL A 153 16.06 -2.75 0.77
C VAL A 153 16.86 -3.58 -0.22
N LEU A 154 16.60 -4.90 -0.31
CA LEU A 154 17.29 -5.79 -1.24
C LEU A 154 16.90 -5.54 -2.72
N SER A 155 15.74 -4.94 -2.95
CA SER A 155 15.26 -4.58 -4.30
C SER A 155 15.39 -3.08 -4.60
N GLU A 156 15.60 -2.26 -3.59
CA GLU A 156 15.77 -0.82 -3.73
C GLU A 156 17.22 -0.47 -4.07
N SER A 157 17.40 0.44 -5.02
CA SER A 157 18.74 0.87 -5.42
C SER A 157 19.25 1.97 -4.50
N GLY A 158 20.49 1.81 -4.02
CA GLY A 158 21.25 2.87 -3.37
C GLY A 158 21.98 3.78 -4.37
N ASP A 159 22.31 4.98 -3.95
CA ASP A 159 23.27 5.85 -4.63
C ASP A 159 24.71 5.57 -4.15
N SER A 160 25.69 6.30 -4.68
CA SER A 160 27.10 6.17 -4.33
C SER A 160 27.40 6.51 -2.85
N SER A 161 26.51 7.21 -2.16
CA SER A 161 26.63 7.52 -0.72
C SER A 161 25.92 6.51 0.18
N GLY A 162 25.31 5.47 -0.40
CA GLY A 162 24.56 4.46 0.35
C GLY A 162 23.16 4.90 0.78
N LEU A 163 22.64 6.01 0.22
CA LEU A 163 21.30 6.49 0.48
C LEU A 163 20.32 5.99 -0.59
N PRO A 164 19.01 5.92 -0.30
CA PRO A 164 18.00 5.59 -1.28
C PRO A 164 18.07 6.52 -2.50
N ARG A 165 18.02 5.96 -3.72
CA ARG A 165 17.89 6.80 -4.94
C ARG A 165 16.58 7.56 -4.96
N ASN A 166 15.53 6.96 -4.45
CA ASN A 166 14.29 7.68 -4.20
C ASN A 166 14.48 8.62 -3.00
N ARG A 167 14.61 9.92 -3.27
CA ARG A 167 14.89 10.94 -2.23
C ARG A 167 13.71 11.18 -1.28
N SER A 168 12.53 10.67 -1.58
CA SER A 168 11.40 10.69 -0.66
C SER A 168 11.53 9.64 0.45
N HIS A 169 12.29 8.55 0.22
CA HIS A 169 12.55 7.54 1.24
C HIS A 169 13.58 8.05 2.25
N LYS A 170 13.19 8.07 3.51
CA LYS A 170 14.04 8.46 4.66
C LYS A 170 14.62 7.26 5.38
N GLN A 171 13.98 6.10 5.22
CA GLN A 171 14.31 4.86 5.90
C GLN A 171 14.40 3.72 4.89
N TRP A 172 15.27 2.75 5.20
CA TRP A 172 15.33 1.47 4.50
C TRP A 172 14.88 0.35 5.41
N PHE A 173 14.04 -0.51 4.88
CA PHE A 173 13.53 -1.65 5.60
C PHE A 173 13.93 -2.98 4.95
N ASN A 174 14.19 -3.95 5.82
CA ASN A 174 14.10 -5.38 5.53
C ASN A 174 13.08 -5.99 6.49
N PHE A 175 12.77 -7.26 6.29
CA PHE A 175 11.78 -7.93 7.15
C PHE A 175 12.14 -7.85 8.64
N ALA A 176 13.42 -8.02 8.99
CA ALA A 176 13.86 -8.03 10.39
C ALA A 176 13.69 -6.65 11.06
N SER A 177 14.05 -5.55 10.36
CA SER A 177 13.91 -4.20 10.90
C SER A 177 12.44 -3.79 11.00
N LEU A 178 11.60 -4.12 10.01
CA LEU A 178 10.17 -3.86 10.03
C LEU A 178 9.48 -4.66 11.15
N SER A 179 9.79 -5.95 11.29
CA SER A 179 9.23 -6.78 12.36
C SER A 179 9.58 -6.26 13.74
N ARG A 180 10.84 -5.82 13.93
CA ARG A 180 11.28 -5.24 15.20
C ARG A 180 10.51 -3.97 15.52
N LEU A 181 10.33 -3.09 14.55
CA LEU A 181 9.55 -1.86 14.70
C LEU A 181 8.13 -2.16 15.18
N VAL A 182 7.47 -3.11 14.54
CA VAL A 182 6.09 -3.52 14.86
C VAL A 182 6.02 -4.14 16.27
N GLN A 183 6.95 -5.05 16.61
CA GLN A 183 6.99 -5.74 17.90
C GLN A 183 7.29 -4.79 19.07
N GLN A 184 8.18 -3.82 18.89
CA GLN A 184 8.47 -2.80 19.90
C GLN A 184 7.28 -1.91 20.24
N ASN A 185 6.28 -1.87 19.37
CA ASN A 185 5.04 -1.13 19.57
C ASN A 185 3.86 -2.03 19.99
N GLY A 186 4.13 -3.18 20.60
CA GLY A 186 3.11 -4.04 21.20
C GLY A 186 2.24 -4.81 20.21
N MET A 187 2.76 -5.05 19.00
CA MET A 187 2.07 -5.83 17.97
C MET A 187 2.89 -7.07 17.59
N GLN A 188 2.24 -8.22 17.48
CA GLN A 188 2.84 -9.48 17.08
C GLN A 188 2.69 -9.71 15.58
N VAL A 189 3.79 -9.93 14.85
CA VAL A 189 3.73 -10.31 13.44
C VAL A 189 3.18 -11.73 13.32
N ILE A 190 2.09 -11.88 12.56
CA ILE A 190 1.41 -13.16 12.35
C ILE A 190 1.60 -13.70 10.93
N TYR A 191 1.75 -12.80 9.94
CA TYR A 191 2.07 -13.18 8.57
C TYR A 191 3.17 -12.31 7.99
N ARG A 192 4.02 -12.96 7.22
CA ARG A 192 5.06 -12.37 6.42
C ARG A 192 4.79 -12.70 4.96
N LEU A 193 4.63 -11.69 4.14
CA LEU A 193 4.37 -11.83 2.71
C LEU A 193 5.33 -10.96 1.91
N GLY A 194 5.55 -11.35 0.68
CA GLY A 194 6.24 -10.55 -0.31
C GLY A 194 5.30 -10.16 -1.43
N GLN A 195 5.56 -9.02 -2.05
CA GLN A 195 4.90 -8.64 -3.26
C GLN A 195 5.91 -8.26 -4.32
N SER A 196 5.73 -8.83 -5.49
CA SER A 196 6.35 -8.43 -6.74
C SER A 196 5.32 -8.65 -7.83
N TRP A 197 5.34 -7.80 -8.85
CA TRP A 197 4.68 -8.19 -10.09
C TRP A 197 5.26 -9.50 -10.59
N SER A 198 4.46 -10.30 -11.28
CA SER A 198 4.90 -11.61 -11.76
C SER A 198 6.02 -11.45 -12.79
N ARG A 199 7.27 -11.52 -12.31
CA ARG A 199 8.46 -11.46 -13.16
C ARG A 199 8.46 -12.57 -14.22
N ALA A 200 7.92 -13.74 -13.87
CA ALA A 200 7.82 -14.85 -14.83
C ALA A 200 6.88 -14.51 -15.97
N LEU A 201 5.70 -13.97 -15.67
CA LEU A 201 4.72 -13.54 -16.66
C LEU A 201 5.28 -12.43 -17.55
N PHE A 202 5.86 -11.40 -16.95
CA PHE A 202 6.48 -10.27 -17.66
C PHE A 202 7.61 -10.75 -18.58
N ARG A 203 8.54 -11.58 -18.08
CA ARG A 203 9.63 -12.13 -18.90
C ARG A 203 9.11 -12.97 -20.04
N ARG A 204 8.06 -13.77 -19.80
CA ARG A 204 7.45 -14.58 -20.83
C ARG A 204 6.82 -13.74 -21.93
N GLU A 205 6.11 -12.69 -21.56
CA GLU A 205 5.55 -11.73 -22.50
C GLU A 205 6.65 -11.08 -23.36
N GLN A 206 7.76 -10.63 -22.73
CA GLN A 206 8.91 -10.06 -23.43
C GLN A 206 9.53 -11.07 -24.40
N GLN A 207 9.73 -12.33 -24.00
CA GLN A 207 10.26 -13.36 -24.84
C GLN A 207 9.37 -13.64 -26.06
N LEU A 208 8.06 -13.74 -25.86
CA LEU A 208 7.10 -13.97 -26.94
C LEU A 208 7.03 -12.78 -27.91
N SER A 209 7.09 -11.56 -27.41
CA SER A 209 7.15 -10.33 -28.21
C SER A 209 8.44 -10.29 -29.02
N ASN A 210 9.60 -10.54 -28.40
CA ASN A 210 10.89 -10.56 -29.09
C ASN A 210 10.97 -11.66 -30.15
N ALA A 211 10.35 -12.81 -29.89
CA ALA A 211 10.24 -13.91 -30.86
C ALA A 211 9.14 -13.68 -31.92
N ARG A 212 8.50 -12.51 -31.93
CA ARG A 212 7.39 -12.14 -32.83
C ARG A 212 6.21 -13.13 -32.80
N ARG A 213 6.02 -13.81 -31.69
CA ARG A 213 4.87 -14.73 -31.47
C ARG A 213 3.64 -14.01 -30.97
N ILE A 214 3.81 -12.81 -30.39
CA ILE A 214 2.75 -11.88 -30.06
C ILE A 214 3.09 -10.52 -30.62
N SER A 215 2.11 -9.80 -31.15
CA SER A 215 2.29 -8.47 -31.76
C SER A 215 2.14 -7.32 -30.76
N ARG A 216 1.40 -7.55 -29.66
CA ARG A 216 1.13 -6.58 -28.62
C ARG A 216 1.42 -7.17 -27.24
N LYS A 217 1.78 -6.31 -26.30
CA LYS A 217 1.93 -6.64 -24.88
C LYS A 217 0.66 -6.30 -24.13
N LEU A 218 0.45 -6.90 -22.95
CA LEU A 218 -0.69 -6.57 -22.09
C LEU A 218 -0.78 -5.09 -21.75
N CYS A 219 0.36 -4.45 -21.51
CA CYS A 219 0.41 -3.01 -21.22
C CYS A 219 0.01 -2.10 -22.40
N ASP A 220 0.02 -2.62 -23.63
CA ASP A 220 -0.38 -1.88 -24.83
C ASP A 220 -1.88 -1.98 -25.10
N GLU A 221 -2.62 -2.83 -24.35
CA GLU A 221 -4.03 -3.07 -24.54
C GLU A 221 -4.87 -2.15 -23.63
N PRO A 222 -5.59 -1.15 -24.18
CA PRO A 222 -6.38 -0.21 -23.38
C PRO A 222 -7.40 -0.89 -22.45
N VAL A 223 -7.95 -2.01 -22.87
CA VAL A 223 -8.92 -2.78 -22.08
C VAL A 223 -8.34 -3.28 -20.76
N MET A 224 -7.03 -3.48 -20.67
CA MET A 224 -6.36 -3.91 -19.44
C MET A 224 -6.37 -2.84 -18.35
N HIS A 225 -6.56 -1.58 -18.71
CA HIS A 225 -6.67 -0.47 -17.77
C HIS A 225 -8.12 -0.24 -17.26
N SER A 226 -9.09 -1.05 -17.70
CA SER A 226 -10.44 -1.04 -17.12
C SER A 226 -10.46 -1.60 -15.68
N GLY A 227 -11.40 -1.13 -14.86
CA GLY A 227 -11.45 -1.51 -13.45
C GLY A 227 -11.50 -3.03 -13.19
N GLU A 228 -12.27 -3.78 -13.98
CA GLU A 228 -12.40 -5.22 -13.83
C GLU A 228 -11.12 -5.95 -14.23
N ASN A 229 -10.52 -5.58 -15.35
CA ASN A 229 -9.27 -6.19 -15.83
C ASN A 229 -8.09 -5.84 -14.94
N MET A 230 -8.04 -4.62 -14.40
CA MET A 230 -7.03 -4.24 -13.40
C MET A 230 -7.16 -5.10 -12.13
N ARG A 231 -8.36 -5.36 -11.64
CA ARG A 231 -8.58 -6.25 -10.49
C ARG A 231 -8.12 -7.67 -10.80
N TRP A 232 -8.56 -8.21 -11.93
CA TRP A 232 -8.13 -9.53 -12.39
C TRP A 232 -6.60 -9.62 -12.47
N LEU A 233 -5.95 -8.65 -13.14
CA LEU A 233 -4.49 -8.64 -13.27
C LEU A 233 -3.79 -8.55 -11.92
N SER A 234 -4.32 -7.75 -11.00
CA SER A 234 -3.77 -7.62 -9.65
C SER A 234 -3.82 -8.94 -8.88
N TYR A 235 -4.90 -9.70 -9.00
CA TYR A 235 -5.01 -11.04 -8.39
C TYR A 235 -4.02 -12.04 -8.99
N VAL A 236 -3.84 -12.06 -10.30
CA VAL A 236 -3.01 -13.09 -10.95
C VAL A 236 -1.54 -12.75 -11.03
N ALA A 237 -1.19 -11.48 -10.96
CA ALA A 237 0.19 -11.03 -11.24
C ALA A 237 0.86 -10.28 -10.08
N ALA A 238 0.11 -9.73 -9.15
CA ALA A 238 0.66 -8.83 -8.13
C ALA A 238 0.01 -8.99 -6.74
N TYR A 239 -0.74 -10.06 -6.52
CA TYR A 239 -1.29 -10.36 -5.19
C TYR A 239 -0.17 -10.79 -4.23
N PRO A 240 -0.14 -10.27 -2.98
CA PRO A 240 0.85 -10.68 -2.00
C PRO A 240 0.89 -12.16 -1.75
N THR A 241 2.09 -12.72 -1.64
CA THR A 241 2.31 -14.17 -1.51
C THR A 241 3.33 -14.48 -0.41
N VAL A 242 3.33 -15.71 0.07
CA VAL A 242 4.33 -16.23 1.01
C VAL A 242 5.59 -16.76 0.31
N GLU A 243 5.58 -16.80 -1.02
CA GLU A 243 6.72 -17.26 -1.81
C GLU A 243 7.72 -16.14 -2.03
N ASP A 244 9.01 -16.47 -1.98
CA ASP A 244 10.15 -15.58 -2.23
C ASP A 244 10.03 -14.19 -1.58
N VAL A 245 9.64 -14.17 -0.31
CA VAL A 245 9.43 -12.92 0.44
C VAL A 245 10.67 -12.05 0.45
N ASP A 246 11.85 -12.64 0.65
CA ASP A 246 13.11 -11.89 0.73
C ASP A 246 13.56 -11.34 -0.64
N GLY A 247 13.16 -11.97 -1.73
CA GLY A 247 13.42 -11.51 -3.10
C GLY A 247 12.36 -10.56 -3.66
N SER A 248 11.31 -10.27 -2.90
CA SER A 248 10.20 -9.41 -3.35
C SER A 248 10.57 -7.92 -3.38
N TYR A 249 9.82 -7.14 -4.14
CA TYR A 249 9.95 -5.67 -4.18
C TYR A 249 9.50 -5.02 -2.89
N SER A 250 8.31 -5.40 -2.43
CA SER A 250 7.74 -4.89 -1.19
C SER A 250 7.56 -6.03 -0.19
N ILE A 251 7.90 -5.75 1.05
CA ILE A 251 7.62 -6.62 2.18
C ILE A 251 6.26 -6.21 2.73
N ILE A 252 5.41 -7.21 2.99
CA ILE A 252 4.13 -7.01 3.63
C ILE A 252 4.10 -7.77 4.93
N ILE A 253 3.67 -7.10 5.99
CA ILE A 253 3.44 -7.70 7.30
C ILE A 253 1.96 -7.58 7.64
N VAL A 254 1.40 -8.66 8.16
CA VAL A 254 0.20 -8.63 8.97
C VAL A 254 0.60 -8.87 10.41
N ALA A 255 0.24 -7.94 11.28
CA ALA A 255 0.48 -8.05 12.71
C ALA A 255 -0.83 -7.90 13.48
N ARG A 256 -0.85 -8.36 14.71
CA ARG A 256 -1.97 -8.27 15.63
C ARG A 256 -1.55 -7.55 16.90
N LYS A 257 -2.32 -6.57 17.33
CA LYS A 257 -2.08 -5.92 18.62
C LYS A 257 -2.28 -6.91 19.77
N ASN A 258 -1.39 -6.89 20.74
CA ASN A 258 -1.49 -7.71 21.92
C ASN A 258 -2.78 -7.41 22.70
N ASP A 259 -3.32 -8.41 23.38
CA ASP A 259 -4.60 -8.32 24.13
C ASP A 259 -4.45 -7.67 25.52
N ILE A 260 -3.38 -6.85 25.76
CA ILE A 260 -3.12 -6.22 27.07
C ILE A 260 -3.62 -4.79 27.07
#